data_0957452b3b7f36af052f7d61d69b7956
#
_entry.id   0957452b3b7f36af052f7d61d69b7956
#
_cell.length_a   1.000
_cell.length_b   1.000
_cell.length_c   1.000
_cell.angle_alpha   90.00
_cell.angle_beta   90.00
_cell.angle_gamma   90.00
#
_symmetry.space_group_name_H-M   'P 1'
#
loop_
_entity.id
_entity.type
_entity.pdbx_description
1 polymer ?
#
loop_
_entity_poly.entity_id
_entity_poly.type
_entity_poly.pdbx_seq_one_letter_code
_entity_poly.pdbx_strand_id
1 'polypeptide(L)'
;MKKDNSLGLNFTRGEFFRLAAGAGAALALGTDAGAAGPQLMRTIPSSGEKIPAVGLGTAHTFNVERDASLVNPRREVVRLFFREGGKVIDTSPSYGASEALAGDLVRDAGAGGRAFVATKISTWGGREAGVEQVNESMKRFRRK
;
A
#
# COMPACT_ATOMS: atom_id res chain seq x y z
N MET A 1 -46.20 -0.70 -29.19
CA MET A 1 -45.19 -1.65 -29.75
C MET A 1 -44.00 -1.64 -28.81
N LYS A 2 -43.98 -2.54 -27.81
CA LYS A 2 -42.88 -2.69 -26.87
C LYS A 2 -41.88 -3.69 -27.46
N LYS A 3 -40.62 -3.26 -27.71
CA LYS A 3 -39.52 -4.18 -28.05
C LYS A 3 -39.01 -4.78 -26.76
N ASP A 4 -39.30 -6.07 -26.59
CA ASP A 4 -38.70 -6.91 -25.54
C ASP A 4 -37.29 -7.27 -25.98
N ASN A 5 -36.29 -6.78 -25.22
CA ASN A 5 -34.87 -7.01 -25.50
C ASN A 5 -34.29 -7.96 -24.44
N SER A 6 -34.89 -9.18 -24.38
CA SER A 6 -34.32 -10.27 -23.59
C SER A 6 -33.36 -11.05 -24.46
N LEU A 7 -32.04 -10.82 -24.25
CA LEU A 7 -30.97 -11.72 -24.67
C LEU A 7 -31.11 -13.03 -23.88
N GLY A 8 -32.04 -13.89 -24.35
CA GLY A 8 -32.23 -15.21 -23.79
C GLY A 8 -31.06 -16.13 -24.15
N LEU A 9 -30.02 -16.12 -23.38
CA LEU A 9 -29.00 -17.15 -23.44
C LEU A 9 -29.53 -18.44 -22.79
N ASN A 10 -30.22 -19.27 -23.58
CA ASN A 10 -30.66 -20.59 -23.15
C ASN A 10 -29.50 -21.57 -23.26
N PHE A 11 -28.77 -21.76 -22.19
CA PHE A 11 -27.75 -22.81 -22.11
C PHE A 11 -28.40 -24.14 -21.69
N THR A 12 -28.06 -25.20 -22.39
CA THR A 12 -28.37 -26.56 -21.94
C THR A 12 -27.48 -26.89 -20.71
N ARG A 13 -27.96 -27.82 -19.86
CA ARG A 13 -27.15 -28.31 -18.74
C ARG A 13 -25.73 -28.74 -19.14
N GLY A 14 -25.62 -29.39 -20.29
CA GLY A 14 -24.31 -29.84 -20.83
C GLY A 14 -23.38 -28.69 -21.25
N GLU A 15 -23.94 -27.63 -21.81
CA GLU A 15 -23.17 -26.42 -22.18
C GLU A 15 -22.72 -25.65 -20.95
N PHE A 16 -23.55 -25.55 -19.92
CA PHE A 16 -23.19 -24.97 -18.64
C PHE A 16 -22.02 -25.72 -18.00
N PHE A 17 -22.04 -27.05 -17.95
CA PHE A 17 -20.97 -27.87 -17.40
C PHE A 17 -19.67 -27.76 -18.22
N ARG A 18 -19.73 -27.63 -19.53
CA ARG A 18 -18.56 -27.42 -20.39
C ARG A 18 -17.93 -26.05 -20.15
N LEU A 19 -18.73 -24.99 -19.99
CA LEU A 19 -18.29 -23.65 -19.65
C LEU A 19 -17.69 -23.60 -18.23
N ALA A 20 -18.34 -24.26 -17.26
CA ALA A 20 -17.86 -24.35 -15.89
C ALA A 20 -16.55 -25.15 -15.79
N ALA A 21 -16.41 -26.25 -16.53
CA ALA A 21 -15.17 -27.03 -16.60
C ALA A 21 -14.03 -26.24 -17.27
N GLY A 22 -14.34 -25.46 -18.31
CA GLY A 22 -13.37 -24.57 -18.96
C GLY A 22 -12.88 -23.46 -18.03
N ALA A 23 -13.78 -22.83 -17.28
CA ALA A 23 -13.46 -21.83 -16.28
C ALA A 23 -12.69 -22.42 -15.09
N GLY A 24 -13.03 -23.64 -14.65
CA GLY A 24 -12.32 -24.34 -13.59
C GLY A 24 -10.88 -24.75 -13.99
N ALA A 25 -10.67 -25.16 -15.25
CA ALA A 25 -9.33 -25.47 -15.76
C ALA A 25 -8.46 -24.21 -15.90
N ALA A 26 -9.02 -23.07 -16.26
CA ALA A 26 -8.29 -21.79 -16.28
C ALA A 26 -7.86 -21.33 -14.89
N LEU A 27 -8.65 -21.60 -13.85
CA LEU A 27 -8.31 -21.35 -12.45
C LEU A 27 -7.27 -22.36 -11.92
N ALA A 28 -7.28 -23.61 -12.40
CA ALA A 28 -6.33 -24.65 -11.97
C ALA A 28 -4.96 -24.54 -12.69
N LEU A 29 -4.89 -23.87 -13.84
CA LEU A 29 -3.64 -23.64 -14.57
C LEU A 29 -2.86 -22.45 -14.03
N GLY A 30 -3.25 -21.89 -12.85
CA GLY A 30 -2.50 -20.85 -12.20
C GLY A 30 -2.13 -19.74 -13.20
N THR A 31 -3.11 -19.15 -13.86
CA THR A 31 -2.83 -17.84 -14.43
C THR A 31 -2.41 -17.01 -13.25
N ASP A 32 -1.14 -16.60 -13.20
CA ASP A 32 -0.69 -15.55 -12.29
C ASP A 32 -1.66 -14.38 -12.43
N ALA A 33 -2.71 -14.43 -11.62
CA ALA A 33 -3.67 -13.35 -11.45
C ALA A 33 -2.98 -12.24 -10.65
N GLY A 34 -1.87 -11.75 -11.19
CA GLY A 34 -1.00 -10.89 -10.44
C GLY A 34 0.00 -10.09 -11.25
N ALA A 35 -0.05 -10.06 -12.55
CA ALA A 35 0.55 -8.95 -13.25
C ALA A 35 -0.35 -7.73 -13.01
N ALA A 36 -0.27 -7.14 -11.81
CA ALA A 36 -0.79 -5.80 -11.60
C ALA A 36 -0.27 -4.95 -12.77
N GLY A 37 -1.19 -4.39 -13.55
CA GLY A 37 -0.81 -3.52 -14.67
C GLY A 37 0.13 -2.41 -14.17
N PRO A 38 0.79 -1.66 -15.06
CA PRO A 38 1.76 -0.66 -14.66
C PRO A 38 1.13 0.31 -13.66
N GLN A 39 1.77 0.48 -12.51
CA GLN A 39 1.28 1.36 -11.47
C GLN A 39 1.10 2.78 -12.00
N LEU A 40 0.00 3.42 -11.63
CA LEU A 40 -0.22 4.83 -11.92
C LEU A 40 0.84 5.66 -11.19
N MET A 41 1.70 6.32 -11.94
CA MET A 41 2.77 7.17 -11.41
C MET A 41 2.39 8.64 -11.49
N ARG A 42 2.93 9.43 -10.57
CA ARG A 42 2.84 10.91 -10.57
C ARG A 42 4.24 11.48 -10.45
N THR A 43 4.47 12.58 -11.14
CA THR A 43 5.73 13.31 -11.07
C THR A 43 5.62 14.42 -10.03
N ILE A 44 6.60 14.52 -9.15
CA ILE A 44 6.75 15.66 -8.24
C ILE A 44 7.28 16.83 -9.05
N PRO A 45 6.55 17.94 -9.19
CA PRO A 45 6.95 19.02 -10.12
C PRO A 45 8.31 19.63 -9.81
N SER A 46 8.65 19.76 -8.52
CA SER A 46 9.89 20.41 -8.07
C SER A 46 11.15 19.56 -8.26
N SER A 47 11.06 18.23 -8.21
CA SER A 47 12.21 17.33 -8.29
C SER A 47 12.25 16.49 -9.56
N GLY A 48 11.14 16.37 -10.29
CA GLY A 48 11.00 15.43 -11.41
C GLY A 48 10.88 13.97 -10.98
N GLU A 49 10.97 13.65 -9.69
CA GLU A 49 10.85 12.28 -9.20
C GLU A 49 9.47 11.71 -9.49
N LYS A 50 9.43 10.46 -9.98
CA LYS A 50 8.18 9.73 -10.19
C LYS A 50 7.89 8.83 -9.00
N ILE A 51 6.72 8.99 -8.41
CA ILE A 51 6.22 8.17 -7.30
C ILE A 51 4.88 7.53 -7.66
N PRO A 52 4.55 6.35 -7.11
CA PRO A 52 3.21 5.77 -7.23
C PRO A 52 2.14 6.74 -6.73
N ALA A 53 1.01 6.81 -7.43
CA ALA A 53 -0.10 7.67 -7.04
C ALA A 53 -0.82 7.20 -5.76
N VAL A 54 -0.61 5.93 -5.37
CA VAL A 54 -1.19 5.32 -4.16
C VAL A 54 -0.08 5.10 -3.14
N GLY A 55 -0.31 5.52 -1.91
CA GLY A 55 0.57 5.34 -0.76
C GLY A 55 -0.11 4.60 0.38
N LEU A 56 0.67 4.15 1.34
CA LEU A 56 0.23 3.52 2.58
C LEU A 56 0.18 4.58 3.69
N GLY A 57 -1.03 4.89 4.18
CA GLY A 57 -1.25 5.76 5.33
C GLY A 57 -1.14 4.98 6.65
N THR A 58 -0.63 5.62 7.69
CA THR A 58 -0.30 4.95 8.96
C THR A 58 -1.09 5.49 10.18
N ALA A 59 -1.94 6.49 10.03
CA ALA A 59 -2.50 7.29 11.14
C ALA A 59 -3.08 6.46 12.30
N HIS A 60 -4.10 5.65 12.03
CA HIS A 60 -4.80 4.89 13.08
C HIS A 60 -4.33 3.44 13.17
N THR A 61 -4.06 2.83 12.04
CA THR A 61 -3.76 1.40 11.96
C THR A 61 -2.38 1.03 12.48
N PHE A 62 -1.43 1.95 12.48
CA PHE A 62 -0.07 1.72 12.98
C PHE A 62 0.17 2.27 14.40
N ASN A 63 -0.80 2.98 14.97
CA ASN A 63 -0.71 3.43 16.36
C ASN A 63 -1.12 2.31 17.30
N VAL A 64 -0.24 1.35 17.49
CA VAL A 64 -0.45 0.17 18.34
C VAL A 64 0.72 -0.07 19.25
N GLU A 65 0.46 -0.80 20.33
CA GLU A 65 1.52 -1.30 21.20
C GLU A 65 2.46 -2.25 20.46
N ARG A 66 3.69 -2.39 20.96
CA ARG A 66 4.71 -3.27 20.37
C ARG A 66 4.51 -4.74 20.75
N ASP A 67 3.27 -5.19 20.71
CA ASP A 67 2.90 -6.59 20.85
C ASP A 67 2.99 -7.31 19.50
N ALA A 68 3.55 -8.50 19.48
CA ALA A 68 3.76 -9.26 18.25
C ALA A 68 2.45 -9.57 17.51
N SER A 69 1.35 -9.81 18.22
CA SER A 69 0.04 -10.08 17.62
C SER A 69 -0.51 -8.87 16.87
N LEU A 70 -0.18 -7.67 17.34
CA LEU A 70 -0.57 -6.40 16.71
C LEU A 70 0.41 -5.98 15.60
N VAL A 71 1.71 -6.21 15.80
CA VAL A 71 2.77 -5.77 14.87
C VAL A 71 2.87 -6.66 13.64
N ASN A 72 2.76 -8.00 13.79
CA ASN A 72 2.98 -8.94 12.70
C ASN A 72 2.03 -8.76 11.50
N PRO A 73 0.72 -8.52 11.66
CA PRO A 73 -0.16 -8.23 10.53
C PRO A 73 0.29 -6.97 9.76
N ARG A 74 0.76 -5.94 10.46
CA ARG A 74 1.25 -4.70 9.85
C ARG A 74 2.58 -4.90 9.13
N ARG A 75 3.45 -5.75 9.67
CA ARG A 75 4.69 -6.17 9.02
C ARG A 75 4.40 -6.83 7.68
N GLU A 76 3.43 -7.74 7.63
CA GLU A 76 3.04 -8.41 6.40
C GLU A 76 2.46 -7.42 5.38
N VAL A 77 1.60 -6.49 5.81
CA VAL A 77 1.07 -5.42 4.95
C VAL A 77 2.20 -4.59 4.34
N VAL A 78 3.17 -4.15 5.15
CA VAL A 78 4.32 -3.35 4.66
C VAL A 78 5.17 -4.17 3.70
N ARG A 79 5.44 -5.43 4.02
CA ARG A 79 6.20 -6.34 3.14
C ARG A 79 5.52 -6.52 1.79
N LEU A 80 4.21 -6.81 1.80
CA LEU A 80 3.41 -6.94 0.59
C LEU A 80 3.37 -5.64 -0.21
N PHE A 81 3.11 -4.51 0.45
CA PHE A 81 3.09 -3.20 -0.18
C PHE A 81 4.35 -2.91 -1.00
N PHE A 82 5.53 -3.14 -0.41
CA PHE A 82 6.79 -2.93 -1.13
C PHE A 82 7.10 -4.01 -2.17
N ARG A 83 6.65 -5.23 -1.97
CA ARG A 83 6.76 -6.32 -2.95
C ARG A 83 5.95 -6.02 -4.20
N GLU A 84 4.75 -5.50 -4.05
CA GLU A 84 3.86 -5.11 -5.15
C GLU A 84 4.22 -3.74 -5.77
N GLY A 85 5.40 -3.20 -5.46
CA GLY A 85 5.92 -1.96 -6.06
C GLY A 85 5.47 -0.68 -5.37
N GLY A 86 4.77 -0.74 -4.24
CA GLY A 86 4.45 0.43 -3.42
C GLY A 86 5.72 1.16 -2.98
N LYS A 87 5.63 2.47 -2.77
CA LYS A 87 6.78 3.32 -2.45
C LYS A 87 6.49 4.35 -1.37
N VAL A 88 5.31 4.95 -1.40
CA VAL A 88 4.94 6.09 -0.55
C VAL A 88 4.38 5.61 0.79
N ILE A 89 5.00 6.06 1.88
CA ILE A 89 4.51 5.90 3.25
C ILE A 89 4.12 7.28 3.78
N ASP A 90 2.85 7.48 4.11
CA ASP A 90 2.37 8.70 4.77
C ASP A 90 2.25 8.47 6.27
N THR A 91 2.88 9.34 7.04
CA THR A 91 2.90 9.29 8.51
C THR A 91 2.92 10.69 9.12
N SER A 92 3.02 10.78 10.46
CA SER A 92 3.20 12.04 11.19
C SER A 92 3.75 11.77 12.58
N PRO A 93 4.56 12.68 13.13
CA PRO A 93 4.94 12.66 14.57
C PRO A 93 3.74 12.67 15.51
N SER A 94 2.60 13.25 15.09
CA SER A 94 1.36 13.32 15.89
C SER A 94 0.53 12.04 15.88
N TYR A 95 0.95 10.99 15.15
CA TYR A 95 0.21 9.73 15.06
C TYR A 95 0.63 8.70 16.13
N GLY A 96 1.04 9.16 17.31
CA GLY A 96 1.45 8.28 18.41
C GLY A 96 2.65 7.41 18.04
N ALA A 97 2.50 6.09 18.17
CA ALA A 97 3.56 5.12 17.85
C ALA A 97 3.75 4.87 16.34
N SER A 98 2.83 5.36 15.48
CA SER A 98 2.77 5.01 14.05
C SER A 98 4.06 5.27 13.31
N GLU A 99 4.67 6.45 13.48
CA GLU A 99 5.87 6.83 12.73
C GLU A 99 7.08 5.95 13.08
N ALA A 100 7.27 5.67 14.36
CA ALA A 100 8.34 4.81 14.82
C ALA A 100 8.14 3.36 14.35
N LEU A 101 6.92 2.85 14.45
CA LEU A 101 6.59 1.51 13.97
C LEU A 101 6.74 1.41 12.44
N ALA A 102 6.26 2.39 11.69
CA ALA A 102 6.42 2.42 10.23
C ALA A 102 7.90 2.41 9.83
N GLY A 103 8.75 3.19 10.50
CA GLY A 103 10.19 3.21 10.28
C GLY A 103 10.84 1.85 10.50
N ASP A 104 10.47 1.15 11.58
CA ASP A 104 10.95 -0.20 11.86
C ASP A 104 10.50 -1.21 10.79
N LEU A 105 9.21 -1.18 10.41
CA LEU A 105 8.66 -2.13 9.44
C LEU A 105 9.18 -1.88 8.01
N VAL A 106 9.40 -0.63 7.61
CA VAL A 106 10.06 -0.28 6.33
C VAL A 106 11.48 -0.84 6.29
N ARG A 107 12.23 -0.74 7.39
CA ARG A 107 13.55 -1.33 7.51
C ARG A 107 13.49 -2.87 7.40
N ASP A 108 12.61 -3.49 8.17
CA ASP A 108 12.45 -4.94 8.21
C ASP A 108 12.04 -5.53 6.85
N ALA A 109 11.32 -4.74 6.04
CA ALA A 109 11.01 -5.08 4.66
C ALA A 109 12.18 -4.85 3.67
N GLY A 110 13.36 -4.42 4.15
CA GLY A 110 14.50 -4.07 3.29
C GLY A 110 14.23 -2.89 2.35
N ALA A 111 13.27 -2.03 2.68
CA ALA A 111 12.79 -0.96 1.82
C ALA A 111 13.33 0.44 2.21
N GLY A 112 14.22 0.54 3.19
CA GLY A 112 14.73 1.81 3.70
C GLY A 112 15.28 2.75 2.62
N GLY A 113 16.02 2.24 1.65
CA GLY A 113 16.59 3.05 0.56
C GLY A 113 15.59 3.47 -0.52
N ARG A 114 14.47 2.76 -0.69
CA ARG A 114 13.51 2.98 -1.78
C ARG A 114 12.16 3.56 -1.34
N ALA A 115 11.87 3.57 -0.05
CA ALA A 115 10.65 4.16 0.47
C ALA A 115 10.67 5.68 0.28
N PHE A 116 9.58 6.24 -0.23
CA PHE A 116 9.31 7.67 -0.18
C PHE A 116 8.49 7.95 1.07
N VAL A 117 9.07 8.67 2.03
CA VAL A 117 8.42 8.97 3.30
C VAL A 117 7.85 10.38 3.27
N ALA A 118 6.55 10.50 3.38
CA ALA A 118 5.83 11.75 3.60
C ALA A 118 5.47 11.85 5.08
N THR A 119 6.05 12.82 5.78
CA THR A 119 5.71 13.12 7.18
C THR A 119 5.31 14.58 7.35
N LYS A 120 5.06 15.02 8.56
CA LYS A 120 4.50 16.33 8.85
C LYS A 120 5.31 17.04 9.92
N ILE A 121 5.22 18.35 9.94
CA ILE A 121 5.64 19.17 11.07
C ILE A 121 4.37 19.51 11.85
N SER A 122 4.28 19.06 13.09
CA SER A 122 3.09 19.17 13.93
C SER A 122 3.42 19.74 15.33
N THR A 123 4.39 20.67 15.38
CA THR A 123 4.76 21.38 16.60
C THR A 123 4.37 22.85 16.54
N TRP A 124 4.10 23.44 17.71
CA TRP A 124 3.79 24.87 17.88
C TRP A 124 4.99 25.66 18.38
N GLY A 125 6.14 25.02 18.58
CA GLY A 125 7.36 25.64 19.14
C GLY A 125 8.19 26.48 18.15
N GLY A 126 7.64 26.86 17.02
CA GLY A 126 8.34 27.66 16.01
C GLY A 126 9.35 26.87 15.19
N ARG A 127 10.26 27.57 14.52
CA ARG A 127 11.21 27.00 13.55
C ARG A 127 12.12 25.94 14.16
N GLU A 128 12.69 26.23 15.33
CA GLU A 128 13.68 25.34 15.97
C GLU A 128 13.05 24.00 16.35
N ALA A 129 11.89 24.03 17.00
CA ALA A 129 11.13 22.83 17.35
C ALA A 129 10.68 22.06 16.10
N GLY A 130 10.37 22.75 15.00
CA GLY A 130 10.05 22.13 13.72
C GLY A 130 11.25 21.39 13.12
N VAL A 131 12.43 21.99 13.16
CA VAL A 131 13.68 21.35 12.68
C VAL A 131 14.03 20.14 13.55
N GLU A 132 13.91 20.24 14.86
CA GLU A 132 14.14 19.12 15.77
C GLU A 132 13.17 17.96 15.48
N GLN A 133 11.88 18.25 15.29
CA GLN A 133 10.88 17.25 14.97
C GLN A 133 11.16 16.55 13.63
N VAL A 134 11.59 17.29 12.60
CA VAL A 134 12.01 16.69 11.32
C VAL A 134 13.22 15.78 11.53
N ASN A 135 14.22 16.21 12.29
CA ASN A 135 15.40 15.40 12.58
C ASN A 135 15.03 14.09 13.31
N GLU A 136 14.09 14.15 14.25
CA GLU A 136 13.58 12.94 14.93
C GLU A 136 12.84 12.00 13.95
N SER A 137 12.03 12.54 13.07
CA SER A 137 11.39 11.75 12.00
C SER A 137 12.42 11.10 11.09
N MET A 138 13.46 11.85 10.68
CA MET A 138 14.57 11.32 9.88
C MET A 138 15.28 10.16 10.57
N LYS A 139 15.56 10.28 11.88
CA LYS A 139 16.16 9.19 12.69
C LYS A 139 15.27 7.93 12.71
N ARG A 140 13.95 8.07 12.90
CA ARG A 140 13.00 6.94 12.90
C ARG A 140 13.05 6.15 11.61
N PHE A 141 13.21 6.82 10.48
CA PHE A 141 13.36 6.20 9.16
C PHE A 141 14.83 5.97 8.76
N ARG A 142 15.79 6.24 9.65
CA ARG A 142 17.23 6.12 9.39
C ARG A 142 17.68 6.86 8.12
N ARG A 143 17.14 8.05 7.91
CA ARG A 143 17.53 8.98 6.86
C ARG A 143 18.59 9.94 7.39
N LYS A 144 19.43 10.45 6.47
CA LYS A 144 20.41 11.52 6.73
C LYS A 144 19.93 12.82 6.09
#